data_e5e73b60b3b1407ea821b38254ef369d
#
_entry.id   e5e73b60b3b1407ea821b38254ef369d
#
_cell.length_a   1.000
_cell.length_b   1.000
_cell.length_c   1.000
_cell.angle_alpha   90.00
_cell.angle_beta   90.00
_cell.angle_gamma   90.00
#
_symmetry.space_group_name_H-M   'P 1'
#
loop_
_entity.id
_entity.type
_entity.pdbx_description
1 polymer ?
#
loop_
_entity_poly.entity_id
_entity_poly.type
_entity_poly.pdbx_seq_one_letter_code
_entity_poly.pdbx_strand_id
1 'polypeptide(L)'
;MSPPSVEVLRDARLPSRVRDLSKPPDALYLHGELPRGPCVALVGTRHPSADGQIYARHLAGCLARAGGAVLSGGAEGIDTAAHEGALDVGGVSVVVAPSGFERPFPESNRDLFLRVVELGGAFVSEHAPDVHATRASFFPRNALLVALAH
;
A
#
# COMPACT_ATOMS: atom_id res chain seq x y z
N MET A 1 -6.67 -21.43 -4.19
CA MET A 1 -5.42 -20.73 -3.90
C MET A 1 -5.36 -20.42 -2.41
N SER A 2 -4.30 -20.81 -1.72
CA SER A 2 -4.15 -20.47 -0.30
C SER A 2 -3.99 -18.96 -0.16
N PRO A 3 -4.56 -18.32 0.87
CA PRO A 3 -4.32 -16.91 1.12
C PRO A 3 -2.81 -16.68 1.31
N PRO A 4 -2.28 -15.55 0.84
CA PRO A 4 -0.87 -15.24 1.03
C PRO A 4 -0.53 -15.28 2.52
N SER A 5 0.62 -15.90 2.83
CA SER A 5 1.08 -15.99 4.22
C SER A 5 1.31 -14.59 4.79
N VAL A 6 0.94 -14.39 6.05
CA VAL A 6 1.22 -13.15 6.77
C VAL A 6 2.57 -13.26 7.48
N GLU A 7 3.43 -12.28 7.27
CA GLU A 7 4.63 -12.07 8.05
C GLU A 7 4.39 -10.95 9.06
N VAL A 8 4.80 -11.16 10.32
CA VAL A 8 4.68 -10.13 11.36
C VAL A 8 6.05 -9.57 11.69
N LEU A 9 6.24 -8.30 11.41
CA LEU A 9 7.47 -7.57 11.68
C LEU A 9 7.33 -6.81 13.01
N ARG A 10 8.30 -6.97 13.91
CA ARG A 10 8.35 -6.31 15.22
C ARG A 10 9.77 -5.83 15.52
N ASP A 11 9.89 -4.85 16.39
CA ASP A 11 11.17 -4.37 16.92
C ASP A 11 12.21 -4.09 15.81
N ALA A 12 13.35 -4.72 15.89
CA ALA A 12 14.44 -4.54 14.94
C ALA A 12 14.12 -5.00 13.50
N ARG A 13 13.05 -5.79 13.30
CA ARG A 13 12.58 -6.21 11.98
C ARG A 13 11.69 -5.18 11.28
N LEU A 14 11.20 -4.19 12.02
CA LEU A 14 10.53 -3.05 11.40
C LEU A 14 11.54 -2.27 10.53
N PRO A 15 11.12 -1.74 9.37
CA PRO A 15 11.97 -0.83 8.59
C PRO A 15 12.46 0.34 9.44
N SER A 16 13.72 0.77 9.25
CA SER A 16 14.34 1.80 10.09
C SER A 16 13.51 3.08 10.18
N ARG A 17 13.03 3.58 9.04
CA ARG A 17 12.20 4.79 8.99
C ARG A 17 10.85 4.66 9.72
N VAL A 18 10.32 3.44 9.80
CA VAL A 18 9.10 3.16 10.59
C VAL A 18 9.42 3.20 12.09
N ARG A 19 10.57 2.67 12.50
CA ARG A 19 11.03 2.75 13.90
C ARG A 19 11.29 4.18 14.35
N ASP A 20 11.68 5.06 13.42
CA ASP A 20 12.00 6.47 13.68
C ASP A 20 10.75 7.36 13.77
N LEU A 21 9.55 6.82 13.54
CA LEU A 21 8.31 7.56 13.77
C LEU A 21 8.17 7.94 15.25
N SER A 22 7.55 9.07 15.52
CA SER A 22 7.27 9.53 16.91
C SER A 22 6.41 8.54 17.70
N LYS A 23 5.58 7.77 16.98
CA LYS A 23 4.77 6.66 17.51
C LYS A 23 4.90 5.49 16.56
N PRO A 24 5.98 4.71 16.66
CA PRO A 24 6.12 3.53 15.82
C PRO A 24 5.07 2.48 16.17
N PRO A 25 4.61 1.69 15.19
CA PRO A 25 3.68 0.59 15.48
C PRO A 25 4.38 -0.53 16.25
N ASP A 26 3.63 -1.24 17.08
CA ASP A 26 4.13 -2.44 17.79
C ASP A 26 4.44 -3.58 16.82
N ALA A 27 3.71 -3.62 15.70
CA ALA A 27 3.90 -4.62 14.66
C ALA A 27 3.43 -4.11 13.30
N LEU A 28 4.03 -4.64 12.23
CA LEU A 28 3.50 -4.59 10.88
C LEU A 28 3.12 -5.99 10.43
N TYR A 29 1.94 -6.11 9.87
CA TYR A 29 1.43 -7.31 9.22
C TYR A 29 1.63 -7.17 7.72
N LEU A 30 2.46 -8.04 7.16
CA LEU A 30 2.91 -7.98 5.78
C LEU A 30 2.44 -9.21 5.01
N HIS A 31 1.73 -8.99 3.91
CA HIS A 31 1.42 -9.98 2.90
C HIS A 31 2.18 -9.62 1.63
N GLY A 32 2.99 -10.54 1.12
CA GLY A 32 3.91 -10.27 0.03
C GLY A 32 5.27 -9.79 0.50
N GLU A 33 5.99 -9.06 -0.33
CA GLU A 33 7.34 -8.58 -0.04
C GLU A 33 7.45 -7.06 -0.21
N LEU A 34 8.05 -6.38 0.78
CA LEU A 34 8.39 -4.96 0.63
C LEU A 34 9.54 -4.81 -0.38
N PRO A 35 9.43 -3.85 -1.31
CA PRO A 35 10.46 -3.60 -2.29
C PRO A 35 11.76 -3.11 -1.63
N ARG A 36 12.89 -3.52 -2.18
CA ARG A 36 14.23 -3.11 -1.72
C ARG A 36 14.72 -1.83 -2.40
N GLY A 37 14.09 -1.44 -3.50
CA GLY A 37 14.43 -0.26 -4.28
C GLY A 37 13.65 0.99 -3.87
N PRO A 38 13.72 2.05 -4.68
CA PRO A 38 13.01 3.29 -4.43
C PRO A 38 11.49 3.08 -4.37
N CYS A 39 10.84 3.72 -3.41
CA CYS A 39 9.41 3.69 -3.24
C CYS A 39 8.84 5.11 -3.33
N VAL A 40 7.87 5.33 -4.19
CA VAL A 40 7.22 6.63 -4.37
C VAL A 40 5.76 6.55 -3.98
N ALA A 41 5.34 7.39 -3.04
CA ALA A 41 3.96 7.50 -2.63
C ALA A 41 3.16 8.35 -3.61
N LEU A 42 2.07 7.80 -4.15
CA LEU A 42 1.08 8.51 -4.94
C LEU A 42 -0.27 8.43 -4.21
N VAL A 43 -0.77 9.56 -3.81
CA VAL A 43 -2.03 9.68 -3.06
C VAL A 43 -2.86 10.83 -3.59
N GLY A 44 -4.17 10.79 -3.37
CA GLY A 44 -5.03 11.87 -3.80
C GLY A 44 -6.48 11.70 -3.38
N THR A 45 -7.34 12.46 -4.05
CA THR A 45 -8.76 12.47 -3.77
C THR A 45 -9.45 11.14 -4.07
N ARG A 46 -10.49 10.82 -3.30
CA ARG A 46 -11.37 9.67 -3.56
C ARG A 46 -12.36 9.92 -4.71
N HIS A 47 -12.49 11.18 -5.13
CA HIS A 47 -13.40 11.60 -6.19
C HIS A 47 -12.64 12.43 -7.24
N PRO A 48 -11.70 11.81 -7.99
CA PRO A 48 -10.94 12.50 -9.02
C PRO A 48 -11.79 12.83 -10.23
N SER A 49 -11.36 13.85 -11.00
CA SER A 49 -11.81 14.01 -12.37
C SER A 49 -11.31 12.85 -13.25
N ALA A 50 -11.92 12.65 -14.41
CA ALA A 50 -11.46 11.65 -15.37
C ALA A 50 -9.98 11.87 -15.75
N ASP A 51 -9.61 13.12 -16.02
CA ASP A 51 -8.23 13.49 -16.37
C ASP A 51 -7.25 13.24 -15.22
N GLY A 52 -7.65 13.56 -13.98
CA GLY A 52 -6.84 13.29 -12.79
C GLY A 52 -6.57 11.80 -12.58
N GLN A 53 -7.58 10.98 -12.83
CA GLN A 53 -7.46 9.52 -12.73
C GLN A 53 -6.51 8.96 -13.82
N ILE A 54 -6.67 9.41 -15.07
CA ILE A 54 -5.80 9.03 -16.19
C ILE A 54 -4.35 9.45 -15.91
N TYR A 55 -4.17 10.68 -15.43
CA TYR A 55 -2.85 11.21 -15.11
C TYR A 55 -2.16 10.41 -14.00
N ALA A 56 -2.85 10.12 -12.90
CA ALA A 56 -2.30 9.33 -11.80
C ALA A 56 -1.89 7.93 -12.25
N ARG A 57 -2.73 7.26 -13.06
CA ARG A 57 -2.43 5.94 -13.63
C ARG A 57 -1.21 5.98 -14.54
N HIS A 58 -1.12 6.99 -15.41
CA HIS A 58 0.03 7.19 -16.30
C HIS A 58 1.33 7.45 -15.51
N LEU A 59 1.27 8.35 -14.52
CA LEU A 59 2.43 8.69 -13.68
C LEU A 59 2.95 7.45 -12.93
N ALA A 60 2.05 6.67 -12.34
CA ALA A 60 2.40 5.42 -11.66
C ALA A 60 3.10 4.44 -12.61
N GLY A 61 2.60 4.30 -13.84
CA GLY A 61 3.23 3.47 -14.86
C GLY A 61 4.64 3.96 -15.25
N CYS A 62 4.83 5.27 -15.35
CA CYS A 62 6.16 5.86 -15.63
C CYS A 62 7.15 5.58 -14.50
N LEU A 63 6.73 5.76 -13.24
CA LEU A 63 7.55 5.47 -12.07
C LEU A 63 7.93 3.99 -12.00
N ALA A 64 6.98 3.10 -12.24
CA ALA A 64 7.22 1.67 -12.26
C ALA A 64 8.19 1.24 -13.38
N ARG A 65 8.06 1.80 -14.59
CA ARG A 65 9.03 1.57 -15.69
C ARG A 65 10.43 2.06 -15.35
N ALA A 66 10.54 3.12 -14.56
CA ALA A 66 11.83 3.64 -14.08
C ALA A 66 12.44 2.80 -12.94
N GLY A 67 11.81 1.72 -12.53
CA GLY A 67 12.29 0.81 -11.50
C GLY A 67 11.87 1.18 -10.07
N GLY A 68 10.98 2.15 -9.91
CA GLY A 68 10.40 2.52 -8.61
C GLY A 68 9.18 1.66 -8.27
N ALA A 69 8.98 1.38 -6.99
CA ALA A 69 7.72 0.83 -6.50
C ALA A 69 6.74 1.95 -6.16
N VAL A 70 5.46 1.75 -6.48
CA VAL A 70 4.40 2.72 -6.21
C VAL A 70 3.70 2.35 -4.91
N LEU A 71 3.75 3.24 -3.91
CA LEU A 71 3.03 3.10 -2.65
C LEU A 71 1.76 3.92 -2.68
N SER A 72 0.67 3.37 -2.20
CA SER A 72 -0.56 4.14 -1.98
C SER A 72 -1.40 3.54 -0.85
N GLY A 73 -2.45 4.26 -0.46
CA GLY A 73 -3.30 3.87 0.67
C GLY A 73 -4.44 2.92 0.32
N GLY A 74 -4.62 2.61 -0.95
CA GLY A 74 -5.67 1.71 -1.42
C GLY A 74 -7.08 2.30 -1.44
N ALA A 75 -7.25 3.61 -1.21
CA ALA A 75 -8.56 4.26 -1.29
C ALA A 75 -9.11 4.25 -2.72
N GLU A 76 -10.42 4.47 -2.87
CA GLU A 76 -11.02 4.73 -4.17
C GLU A 76 -10.40 5.98 -4.80
N GLY A 77 -10.47 6.11 -6.12
CA GLY A 77 -9.99 7.28 -6.84
C GLY A 77 -8.50 7.22 -7.18
N ILE A 78 -7.74 8.22 -6.76
CA ILE A 78 -6.31 8.36 -7.14
C ILE A 78 -5.46 7.20 -6.65
N ASP A 79 -5.67 6.71 -5.43
CA ASP A 79 -4.92 5.57 -4.90
C ASP A 79 -5.12 4.31 -5.75
N THR A 80 -6.38 4.04 -6.13
CA THR A 80 -6.72 2.94 -7.04
C THR A 80 -6.02 3.08 -8.38
N ALA A 81 -6.08 4.26 -9.00
CA ALA A 81 -5.43 4.54 -10.28
C ALA A 81 -3.90 4.37 -10.20
N ALA A 82 -3.28 4.76 -9.08
CA ALA A 82 -1.86 4.60 -8.85
C ALA A 82 -1.45 3.11 -8.78
N HIS A 83 -2.19 2.30 -8.02
CA HIS A 83 -1.94 0.86 -7.96
C HIS A 83 -2.09 0.21 -9.33
N GLU A 84 -3.20 0.46 -10.02
CA GLU A 84 -3.46 -0.08 -11.34
C GLU A 84 -2.41 0.32 -12.37
N GLY A 85 -1.98 1.60 -12.36
CA GLY A 85 -0.96 2.11 -13.28
C GLY A 85 0.38 1.42 -13.14
N ALA A 86 0.80 1.09 -11.92
CA ALA A 86 2.00 0.29 -11.68
C ALA A 86 1.85 -1.14 -12.20
N LEU A 87 0.71 -1.78 -11.92
CA LEU A 87 0.44 -3.16 -12.33
C LEU A 87 0.29 -3.30 -13.85
N ASP A 88 -0.28 -2.32 -14.54
CA ASP A 88 -0.47 -2.33 -16.01
C ASP A 88 0.85 -2.51 -16.78
N VAL A 89 1.96 -2.08 -16.19
CA VAL A 89 3.29 -2.16 -16.82
C VAL A 89 4.17 -3.27 -16.21
N GLY A 90 3.59 -4.14 -15.40
CA GLY A 90 4.33 -5.20 -14.71
C GLY A 90 5.22 -4.70 -13.58
N GLY A 91 4.93 -3.52 -13.04
CA GLY A 91 5.67 -2.93 -11.92
C GLY A 91 5.19 -3.40 -10.56
N VAL A 92 5.89 -2.98 -9.53
CA VAL A 92 5.60 -3.31 -8.14
C VAL A 92 4.79 -2.22 -7.47
N SER A 93 3.75 -2.62 -6.75
CA SER A 93 2.95 -1.71 -5.93
C SER A 93 2.86 -2.21 -4.49
N VAL A 94 2.66 -1.28 -3.55
CA VAL A 94 2.47 -1.58 -2.13
C VAL A 94 1.24 -0.86 -1.62
N VAL A 95 0.31 -1.62 -1.08
CA VAL A 95 -0.87 -1.09 -0.39
C VAL A 95 -0.53 -0.91 1.08
N VAL A 96 -0.60 0.33 1.57
CA VAL A 96 -0.48 0.64 2.99
C VAL A 96 -1.89 0.87 3.54
N ALA A 97 -2.42 -0.11 4.25
CA ALA A 97 -3.84 -0.19 4.56
C ALA A 97 -4.20 0.24 6.00
N PRO A 98 -5.39 0.82 6.19
CA PRO A 98 -5.92 1.16 7.51
C PRO A 98 -6.61 -0.01 8.23
N SER A 99 -6.59 -1.20 7.62
CA SER A 99 -7.29 -2.41 8.08
C SER A 99 -6.45 -3.65 7.82
N GLY A 100 -6.83 -4.79 8.39
CA GLY A 100 -6.22 -6.08 8.09
C GLY A 100 -6.57 -6.59 6.69
N PHE A 101 -5.78 -7.52 6.19
CA PHE A 101 -5.89 -8.06 4.83
C PHE A 101 -7.21 -8.81 4.58
N GLU A 102 -7.74 -9.48 5.59
CA GLU A 102 -9.03 -10.20 5.51
C GLU A 102 -10.24 -9.25 5.58
N ARG A 103 -10.01 -8.00 5.99
CA ARG A 103 -11.00 -6.93 6.10
C ARG A 103 -10.57 -5.70 5.29
N PRO A 104 -10.32 -5.86 3.99
CA PRO A 104 -9.77 -4.76 3.17
C PRO A 104 -10.72 -3.57 3.13
N PHE A 105 -10.14 -2.39 3.13
CA PHE A 105 -10.88 -1.14 3.00
C PHE A 105 -10.28 -0.27 1.88
N PRO A 106 -11.07 0.16 0.89
CA PRO A 106 -12.47 -0.24 0.69
C PRO A 106 -12.60 -1.69 0.21
N GLU A 107 -13.72 -2.33 0.53
CA GLU A 107 -14.00 -3.71 0.11
C GLU A 107 -14.04 -3.86 -1.42
N SER A 108 -14.44 -2.80 -2.12
CA SER A 108 -14.44 -2.74 -3.59
C SER A 108 -13.07 -2.97 -4.23
N ASN A 109 -11.99 -2.73 -3.49
CA ASN A 109 -10.61 -2.92 -3.96
C ASN A 109 -9.97 -4.26 -3.53
N ARG A 110 -10.74 -5.18 -2.97
CA ARG A 110 -10.24 -6.51 -2.56
C ARG A 110 -9.44 -7.21 -3.66
N ASP A 111 -10.01 -7.30 -4.85
CA ASP A 111 -9.37 -7.98 -5.98
C ASP A 111 -8.09 -7.26 -6.45
N LEU A 112 -8.09 -5.93 -6.39
CA LEU A 112 -6.89 -5.14 -6.67
C LEU A 112 -5.77 -5.44 -5.67
N PHE A 113 -6.09 -5.53 -4.37
CA PHE A 113 -5.10 -5.82 -3.34
C PHE A 113 -4.51 -7.24 -3.47
N LEU A 114 -5.35 -8.21 -3.82
CA LEU A 114 -4.89 -9.57 -4.14
C LEU A 114 -3.91 -9.54 -5.33
N ARG A 115 -4.25 -8.85 -6.42
CA ARG A 115 -3.38 -8.70 -7.59
C ARG A 115 -2.06 -8.02 -7.27
N VAL A 116 -2.07 -7.00 -6.41
CA VAL A 116 -0.84 -6.33 -5.95
C VAL A 116 0.12 -7.34 -5.32
N VAL A 117 -0.38 -8.19 -4.42
CA VAL A 117 0.43 -9.19 -3.74
C VAL A 117 0.88 -10.30 -4.70
N GLU A 118 -0.02 -10.81 -5.54
CA GLU A 118 0.26 -11.88 -6.50
C GLU A 118 1.31 -11.49 -7.56
N LEU A 119 1.37 -10.21 -7.91
CA LEU A 119 2.32 -9.67 -8.88
C LEU A 119 3.65 -9.18 -8.25
N GLY A 120 3.94 -9.61 -7.04
CA GLY A 120 5.23 -9.37 -6.38
C GLY A 120 5.31 -8.09 -5.56
N GLY A 121 4.18 -7.46 -5.30
CA GLY A 121 4.06 -6.34 -4.37
C GLY A 121 3.69 -6.78 -2.95
N ALA A 122 3.15 -5.84 -2.18
CA ALA A 122 2.77 -6.11 -0.80
C ALA A 122 1.50 -5.38 -0.37
N PHE A 123 0.85 -5.97 0.62
CA PHE A 123 -0.14 -5.31 1.46
C PHE A 123 0.42 -5.24 2.87
N VAL A 124 0.53 -4.05 3.44
CA VAL A 124 1.09 -3.81 4.76
C VAL A 124 0.13 -3.02 5.62
N SER A 125 0.00 -3.41 6.87
CA SER A 125 -0.87 -2.77 7.86
C SER A 125 -0.32 -2.87 9.27
N GLU A 126 -0.67 -1.92 10.12
CA GLU A 126 -0.46 -2.00 11.57
C GLU A 126 -1.47 -2.93 12.27
N HIS A 127 -2.46 -3.40 11.53
CA HIS A 127 -3.59 -4.18 12.05
C HIS A 127 -3.47 -5.65 11.66
N ALA A 128 -3.84 -6.53 12.60
CA ALA A 128 -3.94 -7.96 12.33
C ALA A 128 -4.94 -8.25 11.19
N PRO A 129 -4.82 -9.39 10.49
CA PRO A 129 -5.60 -9.67 9.29
C PRO A 129 -7.11 -9.49 9.40
N ASP A 130 -7.71 -9.80 10.55
CA ASP A 130 -9.15 -9.77 10.81
C ASP A 130 -9.70 -8.42 11.33
N VAL A 131 -8.84 -7.39 11.44
CA VAL A 131 -9.20 -6.09 12.01
C VAL A 131 -9.80 -5.15 10.97
N HIS A 132 -10.98 -4.61 11.25
CA HIS A 132 -11.65 -3.61 10.40
C HIS A 132 -11.01 -2.23 10.51
N ALA A 133 -11.10 -1.45 9.43
CA ALA A 133 -10.74 -0.03 9.46
C ALA A 133 -11.68 0.75 10.38
N THR A 134 -11.12 1.71 11.11
CA THR A 134 -11.85 2.70 11.89
C THR A 134 -11.39 4.11 11.51
N ARG A 135 -12.11 5.14 11.92
CA ARG A 135 -11.66 6.53 11.71
C ARG A 135 -10.26 6.78 12.26
N ALA A 136 -9.96 6.20 13.42
CA ALA A 136 -8.68 6.35 14.09
C ALA A 136 -7.52 5.67 13.36
N SER A 137 -7.77 4.68 12.48
CA SER A 137 -6.72 3.94 11.79
C SER A 137 -6.13 4.67 10.57
N PHE A 138 -6.79 5.70 10.05
CA PHE A 138 -6.33 6.40 8.84
C PHE A 138 -5.13 7.32 9.08
N PHE A 139 -5.07 8.01 10.20
CA PHE A 139 -3.97 8.93 10.48
C PHE A 139 -2.63 8.20 10.71
N PRO A 140 -2.55 7.15 11.56
CA PRO A 140 -1.34 6.34 11.69
C PRO A 140 -0.92 5.69 10.37
N ARG A 141 -1.88 5.20 9.57
CA ARG A 141 -1.62 4.65 8.24
C ARG A 141 -0.91 5.65 7.33
N ASN A 142 -1.31 6.91 7.34
CA ASN A 142 -0.66 7.95 6.55
C ASN A 142 0.80 8.18 6.99
N ALA A 143 1.08 8.17 8.29
CA ALA A 143 2.44 8.24 8.82
C ALA A 143 3.29 7.04 8.36
N LEU A 144 2.73 5.84 8.40
CA LEU A 144 3.38 4.63 7.91
C LEU A 144 3.69 4.72 6.41
N LEU A 145 2.74 5.22 5.61
CA LEU A 145 2.93 5.39 4.17
C LEU A 145 4.10 6.34 3.87
N VAL A 146 4.19 7.47 4.57
CA VAL A 146 5.29 8.42 4.43
C VAL A 146 6.62 7.79 4.87
N ALA A 147 6.63 7.03 5.96
CA ALA A 147 7.84 6.36 6.45
C ALA A 147 8.38 5.30 5.48
N LEU A 148 7.52 4.63 4.74
CA LEU A 148 7.90 3.62 3.75
C LEU A 148 8.32 4.22 2.40
N ALA A 149 7.97 5.48 2.09
CA ALA A 149 8.37 6.19 0.89
C ALA A 149 9.81 6.75 1.00
N HIS A 150 10.40 7.05 -0.16
CA HIS A 150 11.75 7.63 -0.26
C HIS A 150 11.71 9.06 -0.76
#